data_49fae99be8d53f6a4c76fc77e4a50bb8
#
_entry.id   49fae99be8d53f6a4c76fc77e4a50bb8
#
_cell.length_a   1.000
_cell.length_b   1.000
_cell.length_c   1.000
_cell.angle_alpha   90.00
_cell.angle_beta   90.00
_cell.angle_gamma   90.00
#
_symmetry.space_group_name_H-M   'P 1'
#
loop_
_entity.id
_entity.type
_entity.pdbx_description
1 polymer ?
#
loop_
_entity_poly.entity_id
_entity_poly.type
_entity_poly.pdbx_seq_one_letter_code
_entity_poly.pdbx_strand_id
1 'polypeptide(L)'
;MIAVIFEVVPREGHADAYFALAAGLRQQLEAIDGFISVERFRSVTQPDKLLSLSFWRDEEAVRRWRELDAHRAAQQAGRGRHFADYRLRVAQVLRDYGMDEREQAPADSRARHG
;
A
#
# COMPACT_ATOMS: atom_id res chain seq x y z
N MET A 1 6.52 10.46 7.07
CA MET A 1 5.95 9.65 5.96
C MET A 1 5.44 8.33 6.50
N ILE A 2 4.27 7.94 6.06
CA ILE A 2 3.61 6.71 6.50
C ILE A 2 3.58 5.71 5.35
N ALA A 3 3.87 4.45 5.64
CA ALA A 3 3.71 3.34 4.72
C ALA A 3 2.48 2.54 5.12
N VAL A 4 1.61 2.24 4.17
CA VAL A 4 0.50 1.30 4.36
C VAL A 4 0.83 0.03 3.58
N ILE A 5 0.94 -1.06 4.33
CA ILE A 5 1.34 -2.36 3.83
C ILE A 5 0.11 -3.27 3.88
N PHE A 6 -0.49 -3.51 2.73
CA PHE A 6 -1.70 -4.33 2.62
C PHE A 6 -1.38 -5.62 1.90
N GLU A 7 -1.34 -6.72 2.66
CA GLU A 7 -1.17 -8.06 2.12
C GLU A 7 -2.54 -8.70 1.97
N VAL A 8 -2.84 -9.24 0.81
CA VAL A 8 -4.14 -9.83 0.52
C VAL A 8 -4.00 -11.14 -0.23
N VAL A 9 -4.80 -12.12 0.16
CA VAL A 9 -4.97 -13.37 -0.58
C VAL A 9 -6.40 -13.37 -1.13
N PRO A 10 -6.58 -13.10 -2.43
CA PRO A 10 -7.90 -13.21 -3.03
C PRO A 10 -8.42 -14.65 -2.97
N ARG A 11 -9.72 -14.81 -2.90
CA ARG A 11 -10.32 -16.14 -3.09
C ARG A 11 -9.99 -16.65 -4.48
N GLU A 12 -9.90 -17.95 -4.64
CA GLU A 12 -9.61 -18.57 -5.92
C GLU A 12 -10.54 -18.02 -7.02
N GLY A 13 -9.95 -17.54 -8.10
CA GLY A 13 -10.67 -16.92 -9.20
C GLY A 13 -11.07 -15.46 -9.00
N HIS A 14 -10.74 -14.87 -7.85
CA HIS A 14 -11.15 -13.48 -7.52
C HIS A 14 -10.03 -12.45 -7.65
N ALA A 15 -8.84 -12.81 -8.14
CA ALA A 15 -7.72 -11.86 -8.29
C ALA A 15 -8.08 -10.70 -9.24
N ASP A 16 -8.74 -10.99 -10.35
CA ASP A 16 -9.16 -9.96 -11.30
C ASP A 16 -10.17 -8.99 -10.68
N ALA A 17 -11.07 -9.48 -9.83
CA ALA A 17 -12.01 -8.64 -9.11
C ALA A 17 -11.29 -7.69 -8.15
N TYR A 18 -10.24 -8.17 -7.48
CA TYR A 18 -9.41 -7.31 -6.63
C TYR A 18 -8.75 -6.19 -7.44
N PHE A 19 -8.14 -6.53 -8.59
CA PHE A 19 -7.50 -5.52 -9.44
C PHE A 19 -8.51 -4.50 -9.98
N ALA A 20 -9.72 -4.94 -10.32
CA ALA A 20 -10.78 -4.05 -10.78
C ALA A 20 -11.22 -3.08 -9.67
N LEU A 21 -11.38 -3.56 -8.44
CA LEU A 21 -11.67 -2.70 -7.29
C LEU A 21 -10.58 -1.65 -7.08
N ALA A 22 -9.33 -2.07 -7.12
CA ALA A 22 -8.19 -1.18 -6.94
C ALA A 22 -8.12 -0.11 -8.05
N ALA A 23 -8.33 -0.51 -9.30
CA ALA A 23 -8.33 0.41 -10.44
C ALA A 23 -9.45 1.43 -10.33
N GLY A 24 -10.64 1.00 -9.88
CA GLY A 24 -11.79 1.89 -9.71
C GLY A 24 -11.61 2.97 -8.64
N LEU A 25 -10.67 2.78 -7.73
CA LEU A 25 -10.37 3.73 -6.65
C LEU A 25 -9.22 4.68 -6.95
N ARG A 26 -8.51 4.48 -8.05
CA ARG A 26 -7.25 5.20 -8.32
C ARG A 26 -7.43 6.71 -8.36
N GLN A 27 -8.47 7.21 -9.02
CA GLN A 27 -8.73 8.64 -9.10
C GLN A 27 -8.96 9.29 -7.74
N GLN A 28 -9.77 8.65 -6.89
CA GLN A 28 -10.03 9.14 -5.55
C GLN A 28 -8.77 9.12 -4.69
N LEU A 29 -7.97 8.09 -4.83
CA LEU A 29 -6.70 7.94 -4.12
C LEU A 29 -5.74 9.07 -4.47
N GLU A 30 -5.56 9.33 -5.75
CA GLU A 30 -4.65 10.37 -6.24
C GLU A 30 -5.09 11.79 -5.87
N ALA A 31 -6.39 12.00 -5.62
CA ALA A 31 -6.94 13.29 -5.25
C ALA A 31 -6.75 13.63 -3.76
N ILE A 32 -6.33 12.68 -2.94
CA ILE A 32 -6.15 12.94 -1.51
C ILE A 32 -4.87 13.73 -1.27
N ASP A 33 -5.00 14.87 -0.57
CA ASP A 33 -3.83 15.63 -0.15
C ASP A 33 -2.99 14.79 0.82
N GLY A 34 -1.71 14.63 0.49
CA GLY A 34 -0.79 13.81 1.25
C GLY A 34 -0.59 12.41 0.70
N PHE A 35 -1.34 11.99 -0.31
CA PHE A 35 -1.02 10.76 -1.03
C PHE A 35 0.29 10.92 -1.80
N ILE A 36 1.18 9.93 -1.71
CA ILE A 36 2.47 9.96 -2.40
C ILE A 36 2.50 8.95 -3.54
N SER A 37 2.28 7.67 -3.26
CA SER A 37 2.38 6.62 -4.29
C SER A 37 1.69 5.34 -3.84
N VAL A 38 1.39 4.50 -4.82
CA VAL A 38 0.92 3.13 -4.58
C VAL A 38 1.48 2.22 -5.67
N GLU A 39 1.90 1.04 -5.26
CA GLU A 39 2.36 0.01 -6.17
C GLU A 39 1.94 -1.36 -5.65
N ARG A 40 1.69 -2.28 -6.56
CA ARG A 40 1.25 -3.63 -6.23
C ARG A 40 2.27 -4.65 -6.67
N PHE A 41 2.44 -5.68 -5.83
CA PHE A 41 3.46 -6.71 -6.00
C PHE A 41 2.84 -8.08 -5.80
N ARG A 42 3.45 -9.08 -6.39
CA ARG A 42 3.08 -10.49 -6.16
C ARG A 42 4.19 -11.16 -5.35
N SER A 43 3.80 -11.95 -4.35
CA SER A 43 4.76 -12.69 -3.55
C SER A 43 5.48 -13.75 -4.41
N VAL A 44 6.79 -13.85 -4.26
CA VAL A 44 7.60 -14.84 -4.97
C VAL A 44 7.41 -16.23 -4.36
N THR A 45 7.25 -16.29 -3.04
CA THR A 45 7.13 -17.57 -2.31
C THR A 45 5.69 -18.06 -2.20
N GLN A 46 4.72 -17.14 -2.28
CA GLN A 46 3.29 -17.46 -2.22
C GLN A 46 2.57 -16.73 -3.35
N PRO A 47 2.52 -17.31 -4.57
CA PRO A 47 2.07 -16.60 -5.76
C PRO A 47 0.62 -16.09 -5.75
N ASP A 48 -0.24 -16.64 -4.91
CA ASP A 48 -1.62 -16.18 -4.73
C ASP A 48 -1.72 -14.97 -3.79
N LYS A 49 -0.62 -14.57 -3.15
CA LYS A 49 -0.58 -13.44 -2.24
C LYS A 49 -0.10 -12.19 -2.95
N LEU A 50 -0.84 -11.11 -2.77
CA LEU A 50 -0.56 -9.81 -3.37
C LEU A 50 -0.24 -8.80 -2.26
N LEU A 51 0.59 -7.81 -2.59
CA LEU A 51 0.94 -6.72 -1.72
C LEU A 51 0.56 -5.40 -2.39
N SER A 52 -0.20 -4.57 -1.71
CA SER A 52 -0.37 -3.17 -2.06
C SER A 52 0.45 -2.35 -1.07
N LEU A 53 1.43 -1.62 -1.59
CA LEU A 53 2.31 -0.76 -0.81
C LEU A 53 2.03 0.68 -1.19
N SER A 54 1.58 1.48 -0.23
CA SER A 54 1.31 2.89 -0.46
C SER A 54 2.04 3.75 0.54
N PHE A 55 2.41 4.96 0.09
CA PHE A 55 3.11 5.93 0.91
C PHE A 55 2.30 7.21 1.02
N TRP A 56 2.34 7.82 2.20
CA TRP A 56 1.50 8.96 2.56
C TRP A 56 2.32 9.95 3.39
N ARG A 57 2.00 11.23 3.24
CA ARG A 57 2.67 12.28 4.00
C ARG A 57 2.52 12.08 5.52
N ASP A 58 1.30 11.73 5.97
CA ASP A 58 0.96 11.60 7.38
C ASP A 58 -0.26 10.68 7.59
N GLU A 59 -0.56 10.40 8.86
CA GLU A 59 -1.72 9.56 9.21
C GLU A 59 -3.05 10.23 8.90
N GLU A 60 -3.11 11.54 8.88
CA GLU A 60 -4.33 12.27 8.54
C GLU A 60 -4.76 11.97 7.11
N ALA A 61 -3.82 11.91 6.17
CA ALA A 61 -4.09 11.55 4.78
C ALA A 61 -4.62 10.11 4.69
N VAL A 62 -4.02 9.18 5.43
CA VAL A 62 -4.48 7.79 5.50
C VAL A 62 -5.90 7.72 6.07
N ARG A 63 -6.18 8.51 7.10
CA ARG A 63 -7.53 8.57 7.70
C ARG A 63 -8.57 9.05 6.69
N ARG A 64 -8.27 10.09 5.94
CA ARG A 64 -9.16 10.60 4.89
C ARG A 64 -9.46 9.52 3.84
N TRP A 65 -8.45 8.78 3.45
CA TRP A 65 -8.62 7.66 2.52
C TRP A 65 -9.52 6.58 3.11
N ARG A 66 -9.25 6.17 4.34
CA ARG A 66 -10.03 5.14 5.03
C ARG A 66 -11.50 5.53 5.18
N GLU A 67 -11.79 6.82 5.37
CA GLU A 67 -13.13 7.33 5.61
C GLU A 67 -13.91 7.64 4.33
N LEU A 68 -13.29 7.56 3.15
CA LEU A 68 -14.02 7.73 1.89
C LEU A 68 -15.06 6.61 1.72
N ASP A 69 -16.26 7.00 1.31
CA ASP A 69 -17.35 6.04 1.08
C ASP A 69 -16.98 5.00 0.03
N ALA A 70 -16.30 5.41 -1.04
CA ALA A 70 -15.84 4.48 -2.08
C ALA A 70 -14.87 3.43 -1.54
N HIS A 71 -13.95 3.83 -0.66
CA HIS A 71 -12.99 2.91 -0.03
C HIS A 71 -13.70 1.94 0.92
N ARG A 72 -14.65 2.43 1.71
CA ARG A 72 -15.44 1.59 2.61
C ARG A 72 -16.27 0.58 1.84
N ALA A 73 -16.89 0.99 0.74
CA ALA A 73 -17.64 0.09 -0.12
C ALA A 73 -16.75 -1.00 -0.73
N ALA A 74 -15.56 -0.64 -1.19
CA ALA A 74 -14.60 -1.59 -1.74
C ALA A 74 -14.10 -2.58 -0.67
N GLN A 75 -13.85 -2.12 0.55
CA GLN A 75 -13.47 -3.00 1.66
C GLN A 75 -14.58 -3.99 2.00
N GLN A 76 -15.83 -3.55 2.04
CA GLN A 76 -16.97 -4.43 2.28
C GLN A 76 -17.09 -5.51 1.20
N ALA A 77 -16.95 -5.14 -0.07
CA ALA A 77 -16.98 -6.09 -1.17
C ALA A 77 -15.82 -7.09 -1.07
N GLY A 78 -14.61 -6.60 -0.74
CA GLY A 78 -13.44 -7.44 -0.56
C GLY A 78 -13.63 -8.46 0.56
N ARG A 79 -13.98 -8.00 1.76
CA ARG A 79 -14.16 -8.87 2.93
C ARG A 79 -15.30 -9.86 2.75
N GLY A 80 -16.42 -9.39 2.18
CA GLY A 80 -17.62 -10.21 2.03
C GLY A 80 -17.55 -11.19 0.86
N ARG A 81 -16.71 -10.95 -0.14
CA ARG A 81 -16.81 -11.64 -1.41
C ARG A 81 -15.48 -12.10 -2.02
N HIS A 82 -14.46 -11.22 -2.01
CA HIS A 82 -13.27 -11.41 -2.85
C HIS A 82 -12.02 -11.84 -2.10
N PHE A 83 -11.94 -11.62 -0.77
CA PHE A 83 -10.73 -11.92 -0.01
C PHE A 83 -10.86 -13.21 0.78
N ALA A 84 -9.88 -14.10 0.65
CA ALA A 84 -9.73 -15.25 1.54
C ALA A 84 -9.11 -14.80 2.86
N ASP A 85 -8.13 -13.89 2.79
CA ASP A 85 -7.45 -13.35 3.96
C ASP A 85 -6.81 -12.02 3.61
N TYR A 86 -6.55 -11.18 4.61
CA TYR A 86 -5.72 -9.99 4.44
C TYR A 86 -5.10 -9.57 5.76
N ARG A 87 -4.01 -8.82 5.66
CA ARG A 87 -3.38 -8.16 6.79
C ARG A 87 -2.94 -6.77 6.38
N LEU A 88 -3.28 -5.79 7.19
CA LEU A 88 -2.93 -4.40 6.95
C LEU A 88 -2.05 -3.90 8.09
N ARG A 89 -0.91 -3.29 7.72
CA ARG A 89 -0.03 -2.64 8.67
C ARG A 89 0.18 -1.19 8.25
N VAL A 90 0.14 -0.29 9.22
CA VAL A 90 0.46 1.12 9.04
C VAL A 90 1.76 1.36 9.80
N ALA A 91 2.77 1.86 9.12
CA ALA A 91 4.10 2.00 9.68
C ALA A 91 4.68 3.39 9.42
N GLN A 92 5.42 3.91 10.38
CA GLN A 92 6.19 5.14 10.22
C GLN A 92 7.48 4.80 9.49
N VAL A 93 7.77 5.51 8.40
CA VAL A 93 9.04 5.38 7.69
C VAL A 93 10.11 6.17 8.45
N LEU A 94 11.07 5.47 9.01
CA LEU A 94 12.15 6.10 9.77
C LEU A 94 13.21 6.72 8.88
N ARG A 95 13.54 6.05 7.78
CA ARG A 95 14.51 6.51 6.79
C ARG A 95 14.07 6.05 5.42
N ASP A 96 14.32 6.89 4.44
CA ASP A 96 14.05 6.60 3.04
C ASP A 96 15.28 7.03 2.24
N TYR A 97 16.04 6.07 1.75
CA TYR A 97 17.25 6.34 0.98
C TYR A 97 17.44 5.25 -0.06
N GLY A 98 18.21 5.57 -1.08
CA GLY A 98 18.46 4.67 -2.18
C GLY A 98 19.95 4.55 -2.49
N MET A 99 20.24 3.98 -3.64
CA MET A 99 21.64 3.84 -4.10
C MET A 99 22.30 5.21 -4.30
N ASP A 100 21.55 6.17 -4.85
CA ASP A 100 22.06 7.49 -5.20
C ASP A 100 21.49 8.61 -4.33
N GLU A 101 20.31 8.43 -3.74
CA GLU A 101 19.69 9.37 -2.80
C GLU A 101 20.10 8.98 -1.38
N ARG A 102 21.16 9.62 -0.89
CA ARG A 102 21.86 9.17 0.32
C ARG A 102 21.66 10.06 1.54
N GLU A 103 20.82 11.09 1.48
CA GLU A 103 20.66 12.06 2.57
C GLU A 103 20.24 11.41 3.88
N GLN A 104 19.32 10.44 3.83
CA GLN A 104 18.82 9.77 5.02
C GLN A 104 19.55 8.47 5.35
N ALA A 105 20.58 8.12 4.59
CA ALA A 105 21.34 6.93 4.87
C ALA A 105 22.06 7.06 6.22
N PRO A 106 22.09 5.99 7.04
CA PRO A 106 22.78 6.02 8.31
C PRO A 106 24.29 6.20 8.13
N ALA A 107 24.96 6.70 9.16
CA ALA A 107 26.38 7.06 9.10
C ALA A 107 27.27 5.91 8.64
N ASP A 108 27.01 4.68 9.09
CA ASP A 108 27.77 3.51 8.72
C ASP A 108 27.62 3.17 7.23
N SER A 109 26.42 3.36 6.69
CA SER A 109 26.17 3.16 5.25
C SER A 109 26.88 4.24 4.42
N ARG A 110 26.82 5.51 4.88
CA ARG A 110 27.50 6.62 4.20
C ARG A 110 29.03 6.44 4.20
N ALA A 111 29.57 5.92 5.27
CA ALA A 111 30.99 5.67 5.38
C ALA A 111 31.49 4.63 4.37
N ARG A 112 30.62 3.68 3.98
CA ARG A 112 30.99 2.62 3.05
C ARG A 112 30.67 2.95 1.60
N HIS A 113 29.55 3.63 1.35
CA HIS A 113 29.01 3.77 -0.02
C HIS A 113 28.86 5.22 -0.48
N GLY A 114 29.08 6.15 0.43
CA GLY A 114 28.85 7.57 0.13
C GLY A 114 27.48 8.08 0.48
#